data_167079dfabcb0a226a63a1570444bc82
#
_entry.id   167079dfabcb0a226a63a1570444bc82
#
_cell.length_a   1.000
_cell.length_b   1.000
_cell.length_c   1.000
_cell.angle_alpha   90.00
_cell.angle_beta   90.00
_cell.angle_gamma   90.00
#
_symmetry.space_group_name_H-M   'P 1'
#
loop_
_entity.id
_entity.type
_entity.pdbx_description
1 polymer ?
#
loop_
_entity_poly.entity_id
_entity_poly.type
_entity_poly.pdbx_seq_one_letter_code
_entity_poly.pdbx_strand_id
1 'polypeptide(L)'
;MENIEEVKRILDSVHGQITIPKEWCEKIIDTPFFQRLRRIEQNSCRTVFPSARHDRFIHSLGVYHIGTLIAEHLEEEIEIPKFDYSILKTYLLACLLHDVGHTPFSHTFEIFFDEKEIRQALVNVLQDEKFSSDIEARGKKLTEHELLSAYVAIKEYRGKLSDDDKIDWPLWARMIVGLPYLDQNDQRDNSRFENIMIDLIHGTIDADGLDYVCRDVWAGGYRNFSIDLQRLVDAIHISDKQGIYQLSFSAKALNEIEGVLNIKNFQNLYVFNHPSNPQLSSSASFLRLNVLSSLN
;
A
#
# COMPACT_ATOMS: atom_id res chain seq x y z
N MET A 1 26.05 -17.98 16.64
CA MET A 1 26.28 -16.59 16.23
C MET A 1 25.02 -16.20 15.48
N GLU A 2 24.17 -15.39 16.08
CA GLU A 2 23.05 -14.77 15.37
C GLU A 2 23.61 -13.97 14.19
N ASN A 3 23.17 -14.25 13.00
CA ASN A 3 23.48 -13.43 11.84
C ASN A 3 22.91 -12.04 12.11
N ILE A 4 23.75 -11.10 12.50
CA ILE A 4 23.35 -9.69 12.56
C ILE A 4 23.04 -9.28 11.12
N GLU A 5 21.77 -9.14 10.80
CA GLU A 5 21.35 -8.71 9.47
C GLU A 5 21.96 -7.34 9.18
N GLU A 6 22.77 -7.24 8.11
CA GLU A 6 23.33 -5.95 7.72
C GLU A 6 22.21 -5.03 7.23
N VAL A 7 22.18 -3.81 7.76
CA VAL A 7 21.13 -2.84 7.43
C VAL A 7 21.71 -1.58 6.78
N LYS A 8 20.96 -0.98 5.87
CA LYS A 8 21.17 0.40 5.40
C LYS A 8 20.18 1.33 6.10
N ARG A 9 20.62 2.58 6.30
CA ARG A 9 19.81 3.65 6.92
C ARG A 9 19.64 4.77 5.93
N ILE A 10 18.36 5.15 5.70
CA ILE A 10 17.97 6.22 4.79
C ILE A 10 17.31 7.30 5.64
N LEU A 11 17.69 8.57 5.43
CA LEU A 11 17.08 9.69 6.13
C LEU A 11 15.85 10.17 5.36
N ASP A 12 14.73 10.26 6.05
CA ASP A 12 13.45 10.76 5.56
C ASP A 12 13.02 11.99 6.36
N SER A 13 12.46 13.00 5.70
CA SER A 13 12.07 14.25 6.36
C SER A 13 10.81 14.11 7.22
N VAL A 14 10.00 13.07 6.99
CA VAL A 14 8.74 12.82 7.71
C VAL A 14 8.97 11.84 8.86
N HIS A 15 9.63 10.71 8.56
CA HIS A 15 9.80 9.60 9.49
C HIS A 15 11.18 9.53 10.15
N GLY A 16 12.09 10.42 9.80
CA GLY A 16 13.44 10.41 10.35
C GLY A 16 14.29 9.33 9.72
N GLN A 17 14.79 8.36 10.49
CA GLN A 17 15.67 7.32 10.00
C GLN A 17 14.89 6.05 9.67
N ILE A 18 14.89 5.66 8.39
CA ILE A 18 14.33 4.40 7.91
C ILE A 18 15.44 3.37 7.81
N THR A 19 15.26 2.23 8.47
CA THR A 19 16.23 1.12 8.48
C THR A 19 15.71 0.00 7.60
N ILE A 20 16.53 -0.46 6.65
CA ILE A 20 16.14 -1.47 5.65
C ILE A 20 17.23 -2.54 5.56
N PRO A 21 16.89 -3.83 5.43
CA PRO A 21 17.85 -4.89 5.18
C PRO A 21 18.74 -4.56 3.97
N LYS A 22 20.05 -4.73 4.10
CA LYS A 22 20.99 -4.43 3.02
C LYS A 22 20.69 -5.23 1.76
N GLU A 23 20.29 -6.48 1.93
CA GLU A 23 19.88 -7.34 0.83
C GLU A 23 18.70 -6.76 0.03
N TRP A 24 17.68 -6.23 0.71
CA TRP A 24 16.56 -5.58 0.04
C TRP A 24 16.96 -4.26 -0.63
N CYS A 25 17.92 -3.55 -0.05
CA CYS A 25 18.48 -2.39 -0.74
C CYS A 25 19.13 -2.78 -2.07
N GLU A 26 19.99 -3.82 -2.06
CA GLU A 26 20.73 -4.25 -3.25
C GLU A 26 19.83 -4.92 -4.30
N LYS A 27 18.91 -5.78 -3.86
CA LYS A 27 18.06 -6.58 -4.77
C LYS A 27 16.80 -5.85 -5.25
N ILE A 28 16.31 -4.85 -4.51
CA ILE A 28 15.06 -4.15 -4.79
C ILE A 28 15.31 -2.66 -5.03
N ILE A 29 15.75 -1.92 -3.97
CA ILE A 29 15.75 -0.45 -3.99
C ILE A 29 16.75 0.08 -5.01
N ASP A 30 17.95 -0.50 -5.09
CA ASP A 30 19.02 -0.05 -6.00
C ASP A 30 18.77 -0.50 -7.45
N THR A 31 17.66 -1.21 -7.74
CA THR A 31 17.31 -1.59 -9.11
C THR A 31 16.76 -0.42 -9.91
N PRO A 32 17.02 -0.34 -11.23
CA PRO A 32 16.44 0.71 -12.08
C PRO A 32 14.92 0.77 -12.00
N PHE A 33 14.28 -0.38 -11.77
CA PHE A 33 12.84 -0.51 -11.72
C PHE A 33 12.25 0.19 -10.48
N PHE A 34 12.85 0.06 -9.32
CA PHE A 34 12.44 0.79 -8.11
C PHE A 34 12.89 2.26 -8.17
N GLN A 35 14.12 2.53 -8.65
CA GLN A 35 14.66 3.89 -8.73
C GLN A 35 13.87 4.82 -9.66
N ARG A 36 13.14 4.29 -10.66
CA ARG A 36 12.28 5.11 -11.51
C ARG A 36 11.17 5.83 -10.73
N LEU A 37 10.76 5.30 -9.57
CA LEU A 37 9.74 5.90 -8.70
C LEU A 37 10.12 7.32 -8.25
N ARG A 38 11.42 7.67 -8.22
CA ARG A 38 11.91 9.04 -7.97
C ARG A 38 11.45 10.07 -9.02
N ARG A 39 10.92 9.61 -10.13
CA ARG A 39 10.44 10.46 -11.24
C ARG A 39 8.91 10.44 -11.36
N ILE A 40 8.22 9.79 -10.44
CA ILE A 40 6.77 9.68 -10.42
C ILE A 40 6.27 10.40 -9.17
N GLU A 41 5.57 11.51 -9.35
CA GLU A 41 4.97 12.26 -8.25
C GLU A 41 3.89 11.41 -7.56
N GLN A 42 3.87 11.43 -6.22
CA GLN A 42 2.92 10.65 -5.41
C GLN A 42 1.49 11.09 -5.69
N ASN A 43 1.24 12.42 -5.68
CA ASN A 43 -0.08 12.95 -5.91
C ASN A 43 -0.03 14.28 -6.70
N SER A 44 -1.20 14.77 -7.07
CA SER A 44 -1.36 16.03 -7.78
C SER A 44 -1.42 17.26 -6.88
N CYS A 45 -1.10 17.15 -5.58
CA CYS A 45 -1.08 18.27 -4.62
C CYS A 45 -0.28 19.46 -5.11
N ARG A 46 0.76 19.23 -5.87
CA ARG A 46 1.64 20.28 -6.43
C ARG A 46 0.91 21.36 -7.20
N THR A 47 -0.23 21.06 -7.78
CA THR A 47 -1.04 22.05 -8.52
C THR A 47 -1.61 23.09 -7.57
N VAL A 48 -1.97 22.69 -6.36
CA VAL A 48 -2.53 23.57 -5.32
C VAL A 48 -1.44 24.03 -4.37
N PHE A 49 -0.51 23.16 -4.03
CA PHE A 49 0.63 23.40 -3.15
C PHE A 49 1.95 23.15 -3.89
N PRO A 50 2.54 24.17 -4.55
CA PRO A 50 3.72 23.99 -5.40
C PRO A 50 4.96 23.43 -4.70
N SER A 51 5.02 23.53 -3.37
CA SER A 51 6.08 22.94 -2.52
C SER A 51 5.93 21.42 -2.33
N ALA A 52 4.75 20.85 -2.52
CA ALA A 52 4.48 19.44 -2.36
C ALA A 52 5.03 18.64 -3.55
N ARG A 53 6.30 18.23 -3.44
CA ARG A 53 7.08 17.58 -4.51
C ARG A 53 7.67 16.24 -4.07
N HIS A 54 6.94 15.48 -3.29
CA HIS A 54 7.36 14.15 -2.93
C HIS A 54 6.98 13.15 -4.03
N ASP A 55 7.85 12.18 -4.20
CA ASP A 55 7.74 11.14 -5.20
C ASP A 55 7.33 9.79 -4.58
N ARG A 56 6.96 8.84 -5.44
CA ARG A 56 6.58 7.49 -4.99
C ARG A 56 7.73 6.70 -4.41
N PHE A 57 8.98 7.05 -4.70
CA PHE A 57 10.13 6.39 -4.11
C PHE A 57 10.18 6.62 -2.59
N ILE A 58 10.11 7.90 -2.17
CA ILE A 58 10.19 8.21 -0.75
C ILE A 58 8.91 7.79 0.00
N HIS A 59 7.76 7.81 -0.66
CA HIS A 59 6.51 7.27 -0.15
C HIS A 59 6.61 5.76 0.10
N SER A 60 7.06 4.97 -0.86
CA SER A 60 7.24 3.51 -0.69
C SER A 60 8.17 3.18 0.49
N LEU A 61 9.22 3.97 0.70
CA LEU A 61 10.08 3.83 1.88
C LEU A 61 9.36 4.17 3.18
N GLY A 62 8.52 5.19 3.18
CA GLY A 62 7.72 5.58 4.33
C GLY A 62 6.66 4.55 4.69
N VAL A 63 5.96 3.99 3.68
CA VAL A 63 5.00 2.89 3.88
C VAL A 63 5.71 1.65 4.46
N TYR A 64 6.89 1.32 3.96
CA TYR A 64 7.72 0.27 4.54
C TYR A 64 8.08 0.55 6.00
N HIS A 65 8.46 1.79 6.35
CA HIS A 65 8.78 2.17 7.73
C HIS A 65 7.57 2.01 8.67
N ILE A 66 6.40 2.48 8.25
CA ILE A 66 5.17 2.32 9.03
C ILE A 66 4.82 0.84 9.17
N GLY A 67 4.97 0.07 8.07
CA GLY A 67 4.81 -1.38 8.11
C GLY A 67 5.75 -2.05 9.13
N THR A 68 7.00 -1.56 9.25
CA THR A 68 7.95 -2.07 10.24
C THR A 68 7.47 -1.78 11.66
N LEU A 69 7.01 -0.56 11.95
CA LEU A 69 6.47 -0.22 13.27
C LEU A 69 5.26 -1.10 13.64
N ILE A 70 4.36 -1.33 12.67
CA ILE A 70 3.20 -2.21 12.86
C ILE A 70 3.66 -3.65 13.11
N ALA A 71 4.61 -4.17 12.33
CA ALA A 71 5.11 -5.53 12.47
C ALA A 71 5.79 -5.75 13.82
N GLU A 72 6.65 -4.82 14.26
CA GLU A 72 7.31 -4.83 15.57
C GLU A 72 6.28 -4.82 16.72
N HIS A 73 5.26 -3.95 16.63
CA HIS A 73 4.18 -3.91 17.62
C HIS A 73 3.40 -5.23 17.68
N LEU A 74 3.09 -5.83 16.53
CA LEU A 74 2.38 -7.11 16.49
C LEU A 74 3.22 -8.27 17.04
N GLU A 75 4.52 -8.27 16.83
CA GLU A 75 5.43 -9.26 17.42
C GLU A 75 5.44 -9.19 18.95
N GLU A 76 5.31 -7.99 19.52
CA GLU A 76 5.27 -7.78 20.98
C GLU A 76 3.90 -8.12 21.60
N GLU A 77 2.81 -7.74 20.92
CA GLU A 77 1.43 -7.92 21.43
C GLU A 77 0.94 -9.36 21.36
N ILE A 78 1.36 -10.08 20.34
CA ILE A 78 0.81 -11.40 20.07
C ILE A 78 1.78 -12.47 20.57
N GLU A 79 1.53 -13.01 21.77
CA GLU A 79 2.10 -14.30 22.24
C GLU A 79 1.62 -15.44 21.32
N ILE A 80 1.97 -15.40 20.04
CA ILE A 80 1.57 -16.46 19.11
C ILE A 80 2.71 -17.47 18.98
N PRO A 81 2.61 -18.64 19.63
CA PRO A 81 3.58 -19.75 19.46
C PRO A 81 3.56 -20.34 18.04
N LYS A 82 2.72 -19.82 17.15
CA LYS A 82 2.47 -20.32 15.80
C LYS A 82 2.61 -19.23 14.71
N PHE A 83 3.18 -18.08 15.03
CA PHE A 83 3.32 -17.02 14.07
C PHE A 83 4.34 -17.41 13.01
N ASP A 84 3.90 -17.53 11.79
CA ASP A 84 4.81 -17.71 10.67
C ASP A 84 5.42 -16.33 10.31
N TYR A 85 6.66 -16.11 10.70
CA TYR A 85 7.42 -14.89 10.37
C TYR A 85 7.43 -14.59 8.87
N SER A 86 7.13 -15.57 8.01
CA SER A 86 7.01 -15.37 6.57
C SER A 86 5.86 -14.41 6.23
N ILE A 87 4.79 -14.38 7.02
CA ILE A 87 3.64 -13.47 6.82
C ILE A 87 4.07 -12.02 7.05
N LEU A 88 4.80 -11.74 8.15
CA LEU A 88 5.30 -10.38 8.40
C LEU A 88 6.31 -9.94 7.34
N LYS A 89 7.22 -10.82 6.94
CA LYS A 89 8.18 -10.52 5.88
C LYS A 89 7.48 -10.25 4.55
N THR A 90 6.43 -11.03 4.24
CA THR A 90 5.57 -10.81 3.07
C THR A 90 4.85 -9.46 3.14
N TYR A 91 4.34 -9.08 4.32
CA TYR A 91 3.71 -7.79 4.56
C TYR A 91 4.68 -6.62 4.39
N LEU A 92 5.88 -6.71 4.96
CA LEU A 92 6.91 -5.67 4.80
C LEU A 92 7.32 -5.49 3.33
N LEU A 93 7.43 -6.60 2.59
CA LEU A 93 7.68 -6.53 1.16
C LEU A 93 6.50 -5.91 0.40
N ALA A 94 5.26 -6.17 0.84
CA ALA A 94 4.08 -5.53 0.26
C ALA A 94 4.10 -4.02 0.52
N CYS A 95 4.40 -3.58 1.74
CA CYS A 95 4.57 -2.17 2.07
C CYS A 95 5.62 -1.47 1.19
N LEU A 96 6.75 -2.15 0.91
CA LEU A 96 7.82 -1.57 0.08
C LEU A 96 7.45 -1.48 -1.40
N LEU A 97 6.72 -2.47 -1.93
CA LEU A 97 6.50 -2.64 -3.37
C LEU A 97 5.07 -2.32 -3.85
N HIS A 98 4.16 -1.86 -2.97
CA HIS A 98 2.76 -1.65 -3.33
C HIS A 98 2.57 -0.76 -4.56
N ASP A 99 3.41 0.25 -4.71
CA ASP A 99 3.36 1.27 -5.75
C ASP A 99 4.32 1.04 -6.93
N VAL A 100 5.07 -0.08 -6.92
CA VAL A 100 6.15 -0.29 -7.90
C VAL A 100 5.68 -0.37 -9.36
N GLY A 101 4.41 -0.66 -9.61
CA GLY A 101 3.80 -0.71 -10.93
C GLY A 101 3.27 0.63 -11.45
N HIS A 102 3.25 1.68 -10.65
CA HIS A 102 2.74 2.96 -11.12
C HIS A 102 3.45 3.47 -12.36
N THR A 103 2.67 4.04 -13.29
CA THR A 103 3.17 4.60 -14.54
C THR A 103 3.59 6.06 -14.35
N PRO A 104 4.37 6.64 -15.29
CA PRO A 104 4.55 8.09 -15.36
C PRO A 104 3.19 8.78 -15.37
N PHE A 105 3.05 9.90 -14.66
CA PHE A 105 1.79 10.64 -14.45
C PHE A 105 0.73 9.91 -13.60
N SER A 106 1.14 8.88 -12.86
CA SER A 106 0.29 8.20 -11.88
C SER A 106 -1.05 7.75 -12.48
N HIS A 107 -2.17 8.02 -11.84
CA HIS A 107 -3.52 7.58 -12.28
C HIS A 107 -3.97 8.11 -13.64
N THR A 108 -3.32 9.15 -14.19
CA THR A 108 -3.72 9.72 -15.49
C THR A 108 -3.53 8.75 -16.65
N PHE A 109 -2.58 7.82 -16.57
CA PHE A 109 -2.29 6.85 -17.61
C PHE A 109 -3.01 5.51 -17.45
N GLU A 110 -3.73 5.29 -16.36
CA GLU A 110 -4.48 4.05 -16.12
C GLU A 110 -5.53 3.79 -17.19
N ILE A 111 -6.09 4.84 -17.81
CA ILE A 111 -7.06 4.74 -18.90
C ILE A 111 -6.54 3.98 -20.14
N PHE A 112 -5.22 3.82 -20.28
CA PHE A 112 -4.61 3.10 -21.41
C PHE A 112 -4.41 1.60 -21.12
N PHE A 113 -4.74 1.14 -19.93
CA PHE A 113 -4.59 -0.24 -19.52
C PHE A 113 -5.95 -0.95 -19.47
N ASP A 114 -6.00 -2.17 -19.98
CA ASP A 114 -7.15 -3.05 -19.78
C ASP A 114 -6.98 -3.86 -18.50
N GLU A 115 -7.83 -3.58 -17.51
CA GLU A 115 -7.86 -4.29 -16.23
C GLU A 115 -7.92 -5.80 -16.41
N LYS A 116 -8.71 -6.29 -17.40
CA LYS A 116 -8.87 -7.72 -17.64
C LYS A 116 -7.60 -8.37 -18.16
N GLU A 117 -6.86 -7.68 -19.04
CA GLU A 117 -5.59 -8.19 -19.58
C GLU A 117 -4.54 -8.29 -18.48
N ILE A 118 -4.40 -7.24 -17.63
CA ILE A 118 -3.43 -7.25 -16.52
C ILE A 118 -3.80 -8.32 -15.50
N ARG A 119 -5.09 -8.43 -15.14
CA ARG A 119 -5.59 -9.45 -14.24
C ARG A 119 -5.27 -10.85 -14.74
N GLN A 120 -5.53 -11.14 -16.02
CA GLN A 120 -5.21 -12.44 -16.60
C GLN A 120 -3.70 -12.72 -16.57
N ALA A 121 -2.89 -11.71 -16.86
CA ALA A 121 -1.43 -11.84 -16.78
C ALA A 121 -0.96 -12.13 -15.34
N LEU A 122 -1.56 -11.48 -14.33
CA LEU A 122 -1.27 -11.71 -12.91
C LEU A 122 -1.66 -13.13 -12.48
N VAL A 123 -2.87 -13.58 -12.83
CA VAL A 123 -3.34 -14.97 -12.56
C VAL A 123 -2.39 -15.99 -13.17
N ASN A 124 -1.97 -15.78 -14.41
CA ASN A 124 -1.07 -16.69 -15.11
C ASN A 124 0.32 -16.78 -14.44
N VAL A 125 0.81 -15.68 -13.88
CA VAL A 125 2.13 -15.65 -13.23
C VAL A 125 2.09 -16.19 -11.79
N LEU A 126 0.98 -16.00 -11.11
CA LEU A 126 0.76 -16.53 -9.74
C LEU A 126 0.55 -18.03 -9.75
N GLN A 127 -0.20 -18.55 -10.73
CA GLN A 127 -0.64 -19.95 -10.82
C GLN A 127 -1.42 -20.39 -9.56
N ASP A 128 -2.25 -19.49 -9.01
CA ASP A 128 -3.07 -19.70 -7.83
C ASP A 128 -4.56 -19.72 -8.23
N GLU A 129 -5.16 -20.92 -8.23
CA GLU A 129 -6.58 -21.10 -8.59
C GLU A 129 -7.52 -20.41 -7.59
N LYS A 130 -7.12 -20.37 -6.30
CA LYS A 130 -7.91 -19.72 -5.25
C LYS A 130 -7.95 -18.20 -5.44
N PHE A 131 -6.83 -17.59 -5.83
CA PHE A 131 -6.77 -16.17 -6.16
C PHE A 131 -7.74 -15.83 -7.32
N SER A 132 -7.73 -16.63 -8.37
CA SER A 132 -8.62 -16.44 -9.52
C SER A 132 -10.10 -16.55 -9.13
N SER A 133 -10.46 -17.59 -8.36
CA SER A 133 -11.84 -17.82 -7.93
C SER A 133 -12.35 -16.73 -6.98
N ASP A 134 -11.51 -16.23 -6.08
CA ASP A 134 -11.89 -15.19 -5.13
C ASP A 134 -12.11 -13.82 -5.83
N ILE A 135 -11.32 -13.50 -6.87
CA ILE A 135 -11.59 -12.31 -7.70
C ILE A 135 -12.95 -12.39 -8.37
N GLU A 136 -13.27 -13.54 -8.97
CA GLU A 136 -14.55 -13.75 -9.65
C GLU A 136 -15.73 -13.67 -8.68
N ALA A 137 -15.61 -14.29 -7.51
CA ALA A 137 -16.64 -14.31 -6.48
C ALA A 137 -16.91 -12.90 -5.91
N ARG A 138 -15.89 -12.06 -5.79
CA ARG A 138 -16.04 -10.71 -5.24
C ARG A 138 -16.75 -9.75 -6.18
N GLY A 139 -16.64 -9.95 -7.50
CA GLY A 139 -17.29 -9.09 -8.50
C GLY A 139 -16.84 -7.61 -8.47
N LYS A 140 -15.84 -7.27 -7.66
CA LYS A 140 -15.32 -5.90 -7.56
C LYS A 140 -14.24 -5.69 -8.62
N LYS A 141 -14.32 -4.58 -9.34
CA LYS A 141 -13.23 -4.13 -10.21
C LYS A 141 -12.01 -3.82 -9.35
N LEU A 142 -10.86 -4.41 -9.71
CA LEU A 142 -9.56 -4.08 -9.13
C LEU A 142 -8.97 -2.87 -9.88
N THR A 143 -8.10 -2.12 -9.22
CA THR A 143 -7.48 -0.97 -9.86
C THR A 143 -6.30 -1.40 -10.73
N GLU A 144 -6.12 -0.70 -11.85
CA GLU A 144 -5.12 -1.06 -12.85
C GLU A 144 -3.68 -0.95 -12.29
N HIS A 145 -3.40 0.06 -11.47
CA HIS A 145 -2.07 0.25 -10.87
C HIS A 145 -1.72 -0.82 -9.82
N GLU A 146 -2.69 -1.26 -9.01
CA GLU A 146 -2.49 -2.34 -8.03
C GLU A 146 -2.19 -3.66 -8.76
N LEU A 147 -3.01 -4.01 -9.76
CA LEU A 147 -2.78 -5.19 -10.58
C LEU A 147 -1.41 -5.15 -11.29
N LEU A 148 -1.05 -3.98 -11.81
CA LEU A 148 0.22 -3.79 -12.48
C LEU A 148 1.39 -3.87 -11.49
N SER A 149 1.25 -3.29 -10.28
CA SER A 149 2.25 -3.42 -9.21
C SER A 149 2.47 -4.88 -8.83
N ALA A 150 1.37 -5.62 -8.63
CA ALA A 150 1.44 -7.04 -8.30
C ALA A 150 2.12 -7.86 -9.42
N TYR A 151 1.70 -7.67 -10.67
CA TYR A 151 2.27 -8.39 -11.81
C TYR A 151 3.76 -8.11 -12.00
N VAL A 152 4.11 -6.83 -12.01
CA VAL A 152 5.48 -6.39 -12.29
C VAL A 152 6.43 -6.80 -11.18
N ALA A 153 6.05 -6.64 -9.91
CA ALA A 153 6.92 -7.02 -8.80
C ALA A 153 7.22 -8.52 -8.78
N ILE A 154 6.22 -9.36 -9.04
CA ILE A 154 6.43 -10.81 -9.15
C ILE A 154 7.41 -11.14 -10.28
N LYS A 155 7.23 -10.53 -11.45
CA LYS A 155 8.10 -10.74 -12.61
C LYS A 155 9.54 -10.28 -12.35
N GLU A 156 9.71 -9.16 -11.67
CA GLU A 156 11.02 -8.53 -11.50
C GLU A 156 11.78 -9.10 -10.28
N TYR A 157 11.08 -9.42 -9.18
CA TYR A 157 11.73 -9.69 -7.90
C TYR A 157 11.61 -11.13 -7.40
N ARG A 158 10.61 -11.91 -7.81
CA ARG A 158 10.41 -13.29 -7.32
C ARG A 158 11.66 -14.18 -7.51
N GLY A 159 12.38 -14.01 -8.61
CA GLY A 159 13.62 -14.77 -8.87
C GLY A 159 14.89 -14.16 -8.30
N LYS A 160 14.82 -12.97 -7.70
CA LYS A 160 15.98 -12.25 -7.12
C LYS A 160 16.07 -12.39 -5.61
N LEU A 161 14.93 -12.54 -4.95
CA LEU A 161 14.86 -12.79 -3.52
C LEU A 161 15.23 -14.24 -3.24
N SER A 162 15.93 -14.47 -2.12
CA SER A 162 16.37 -15.80 -1.76
C SER A 162 15.23 -16.68 -1.28
N ASP A 163 15.37 -18.01 -1.38
CA ASP A 163 14.40 -18.94 -0.80
C ASP A 163 14.31 -18.79 0.74
N ASP A 164 15.38 -18.28 1.37
CA ASP A 164 15.39 -17.98 2.81
C ASP A 164 14.46 -16.81 3.17
N ASP A 165 14.10 -15.96 2.20
CA ASP A 165 13.14 -14.87 2.41
C ASP A 165 11.72 -15.38 2.67
N LYS A 166 11.38 -16.59 2.24
CA LYS A 166 10.09 -17.25 2.46
C LYS A 166 8.87 -16.34 2.16
N ILE A 167 8.93 -15.59 1.07
CA ILE A 167 7.82 -14.72 0.67
C ILE A 167 6.66 -15.56 0.13
N ASP A 168 5.49 -15.38 0.72
CA ASP A 168 4.22 -15.92 0.19
C ASP A 168 3.71 -14.99 -0.93
N TRP A 169 4.05 -15.29 -2.18
CA TRP A 169 3.68 -14.47 -3.33
C TRP A 169 2.18 -14.41 -3.60
N PRO A 170 1.38 -15.47 -3.43
CA PRO A 170 -0.08 -15.39 -3.45
C PRO A 170 -0.64 -14.42 -2.41
N LEU A 171 -0.22 -14.52 -1.15
CA LEU A 171 -0.62 -13.59 -0.09
C LEU A 171 -0.14 -12.16 -0.39
N TRP A 172 1.12 -12.01 -0.84
CA TRP A 172 1.69 -10.73 -1.24
C TRP A 172 0.84 -10.04 -2.31
N ALA A 173 0.44 -10.76 -3.36
CA ALA A 173 -0.40 -10.22 -4.41
C ALA A 173 -1.78 -9.81 -3.88
N ARG A 174 -2.36 -10.59 -2.95
CA ARG A 174 -3.63 -10.25 -2.29
C ARG A 174 -3.54 -8.97 -1.46
N MET A 175 -2.41 -8.78 -0.76
CA MET A 175 -2.13 -7.54 -0.03
C MET A 175 -2.12 -6.33 -0.96
N ILE A 176 -1.49 -6.43 -2.13
CA ILE A 176 -1.39 -5.32 -3.09
C ILE A 176 -2.75 -4.97 -3.70
N VAL A 177 -3.55 -5.97 -4.10
CA VAL A 177 -4.84 -5.73 -4.76
C VAL A 177 -6.02 -5.64 -3.79
N GLY A 178 -5.78 -5.72 -2.48
CA GLY A 178 -6.83 -5.68 -1.46
C GLY A 178 -7.84 -6.80 -1.59
N LEU A 179 -7.39 -8.04 -1.88
CA LEU A 179 -8.25 -9.20 -2.09
C LEU A 179 -8.15 -10.15 -0.89
N PRO A 180 -9.07 -10.11 0.09
CA PRO A 180 -9.08 -11.06 1.19
C PRO A 180 -9.40 -12.48 0.71
N TYR A 181 -8.97 -13.46 1.49
CA TYR A 181 -9.39 -14.84 1.30
C TYR A 181 -10.87 -14.97 1.63
N LEU A 182 -11.65 -15.51 0.70
CA LEU A 182 -13.06 -15.81 0.89
C LEU A 182 -13.19 -17.26 1.34
N ASP A 183 -13.64 -17.49 2.57
CA ASP A 183 -13.94 -18.81 3.04
C ASP A 183 -15.40 -19.14 2.73
N GLN A 184 -15.62 -20.14 1.86
CA GLN A 184 -16.96 -20.52 1.42
C GLN A 184 -17.87 -21.02 2.55
N ASN A 185 -17.28 -21.38 3.70
CA ASN A 185 -17.98 -21.92 4.86
C ASN A 185 -18.18 -20.90 6.00
N ASP A 186 -17.55 -19.75 5.96
CA ASP A 186 -17.70 -18.72 6.97
C ASP A 186 -18.28 -17.43 6.33
N GLN A 187 -19.42 -16.98 6.85
CA GLN A 187 -20.06 -15.72 6.40
C GLN A 187 -19.28 -14.47 6.86
N ARG A 188 -18.10 -14.63 7.44
CA ARG A 188 -17.25 -13.57 7.98
C ARG A 188 -15.94 -13.52 7.22
N ASP A 189 -15.82 -12.54 6.33
CA ASP A 189 -14.66 -12.29 5.44
C ASP A 189 -13.31 -12.06 6.18
N ASN A 190 -13.29 -11.95 7.52
CA ASN A 190 -12.13 -11.52 8.30
C ASN A 190 -11.66 -12.56 9.35
N SER A 191 -11.96 -13.84 9.15
CA SER A 191 -11.60 -14.87 10.15
C SER A 191 -10.13 -15.28 10.13
N ARG A 192 -9.40 -14.95 9.08
CA ARG A 192 -8.00 -15.36 8.88
C ARG A 192 -7.03 -14.24 9.24
N PHE A 193 -5.90 -14.61 9.83
CA PHE A 193 -4.84 -13.65 10.16
C PHE A 193 -4.30 -12.93 8.91
N GLU A 194 -4.18 -13.65 7.80
CA GLU A 194 -3.76 -13.09 6.51
C GLU A 194 -4.68 -11.95 6.03
N ASN A 195 -5.99 -12.05 6.30
CA ASN A 195 -6.93 -10.98 5.95
C ASN A 195 -6.68 -9.71 6.77
N ILE A 196 -6.28 -9.84 8.04
CA ILE A 196 -5.87 -8.70 8.85
C ILE A 196 -4.63 -8.02 8.26
N MET A 197 -3.66 -8.79 7.80
CA MET A 197 -2.46 -8.23 7.17
C MET A 197 -2.80 -7.53 5.85
N ILE A 198 -3.81 -8.00 5.12
CA ILE A 198 -4.34 -7.29 3.93
C ILE A 198 -4.98 -5.96 4.36
N ASP A 199 -5.78 -5.94 5.43
CA ASP A 199 -6.41 -4.72 5.94
C ASP A 199 -5.40 -3.69 6.45
N LEU A 200 -4.26 -4.13 6.97
CA LEU A 200 -3.19 -3.25 7.45
C LEU A 200 -2.39 -2.56 6.33
N ILE A 201 -2.57 -2.97 5.08
CA ILE A 201 -1.98 -2.29 3.90
C ILE A 201 -3.02 -1.74 2.93
N HIS A 202 -4.29 -2.19 3.02
CA HIS A 202 -5.34 -1.84 2.07
C HIS A 202 -6.68 -1.51 2.76
N GLY A 203 -6.63 -1.07 4.00
CA GLY A 203 -7.81 -0.77 4.80
C GLY A 203 -8.11 0.72 4.95
N THR A 204 -8.91 1.06 5.96
CA THR A 204 -9.24 2.46 6.26
C THR A 204 -8.10 3.18 6.98
N ILE A 205 -7.46 2.47 7.92
CA ILE A 205 -6.26 2.89 8.64
C ILE A 205 -5.20 1.84 8.30
N ASP A 206 -4.35 2.17 7.38
CA ASP A 206 -3.37 1.28 6.78
C ASP A 206 -2.02 1.97 6.61
N ALA A 207 -0.97 1.21 6.37
CA ALA A 207 0.40 1.73 6.26
C ALA A 207 0.55 2.74 5.11
N ASP A 208 -0.09 2.50 3.96
CA ASP A 208 -0.10 3.41 2.81
C ASP A 208 -0.77 4.73 3.18
N GLY A 209 -2.00 4.66 3.70
CA GLY A 209 -2.78 5.82 4.12
C GLY A 209 -2.09 6.67 5.18
N LEU A 210 -1.44 6.04 6.14
CA LEU A 210 -0.72 6.73 7.21
C LEU A 210 0.50 7.48 6.67
N ASP A 211 1.27 6.90 5.72
CA ASP A 211 2.40 7.61 5.13
C ASP A 211 1.94 8.80 4.31
N TYR A 212 1.00 8.62 3.36
CA TYR A 212 0.63 9.74 2.50
C TYR A 212 -0.04 10.87 3.28
N VAL A 213 -0.81 10.57 4.32
CA VAL A 213 -1.42 11.60 5.16
C VAL A 213 -0.35 12.41 5.90
N CYS A 214 0.63 11.76 6.54
CA CYS A 214 1.73 12.45 7.21
C CYS A 214 2.60 13.23 6.22
N ARG A 215 2.92 12.63 5.09
CA ARG A 215 3.80 13.21 4.06
C ARG A 215 3.17 14.40 3.35
N ASP A 216 1.90 14.33 3.01
CA ASP A 216 1.17 15.43 2.38
C ASP A 216 0.98 16.60 3.33
N VAL A 217 0.70 16.33 4.63
CA VAL A 217 0.65 17.37 5.67
C VAL A 217 1.98 18.09 5.76
N TRP A 218 3.08 17.34 5.80
CA TRP A 218 4.42 17.92 5.86
C TRP A 218 4.77 18.71 4.59
N ALA A 219 4.58 18.13 3.41
CA ALA A 219 4.95 18.72 2.13
C ALA A 219 4.03 19.87 1.71
N GLY A 220 2.75 19.78 2.02
CA GLY A 220 1.76 20.82 1.77
C GLY A 220 1.80 21.97 2.79
N GLY A 221 2.51 21.79 3.92
CA GLY A 221 2.60 22.79 4.98
C GLY A 221 1.28 23.00 5.72
N TYR A 222 0.49 21.96 5.93
CA TYR A 222 -0.79 22.01 6.65
C TYR A 222 -0.55 22.16 8.15
N ARG A 223 -0.35 23.38 8.60
CA ARG A 223 0.14 23.70 9.96
C ARG A 223 -0.78 23.25 11.11
N ASN A 224 -2.03 22.99 10.84
CA ASN A 224 -3.03 22.65 11.86
C ASN A 224 -3.22 21.15 12.07
N PHE A 225 -2.46 20.31 11.39
CA PHE A 225 -2.56 18.87 11.48
C PHE A 225 -1.28 18.29 12.04
N SER A 226 -1.44 17.40 13.00
CA SER A 226 -0.37 16.59 13.57
C SER A 226 -0.96 15.22 13.92
N ILE A 227 -0.24 14.16 13.63
CA ILE A 227 -0.62 12.78 13.95
C ILE A 227 0.48 12.18 14.79
N ASP A 228 0.11 11.63 15.94
CA ASP A 228 0.97 10.77 16.72
C ASP A 228 0.89 9.35 16.16
N LEU A 229 1.79 9.06 15.21
CA LEU A 229 1.85 7.78 14.52
C LEU A 229 2.13 6.62 15.47
N GLN A 230 3.04 6.81 16.45
CA GLN A 230 3.36 5.76 17.41
C GLN A 230 2.13 5.39 18.25
N ARG A 231 1.37 6.36 18.71
CA ARG A 231 0.13 6.12 19.45
C ARG A 231 -0.93 5.39 18.63
N LEU A 232 -0.99 5.63 17.32
CA LEU A 232 -1.87 4.88 16.43
C LEU A 232 -1.44 3.43 16.31
N VAL A 233 -0.14 3.18 16.13
CA VAL A 233 0.43 1.83 16.04
C VAL A 233 0.22 1.08 17.35
N ASP A 234 0.52 1.69 18.49
CA ASP A 234 0.34 1.10 19.84
C ASP A 234 -1.14 0.80 20.17
N ALA A 235 -2.07 1.37 19.40
CA ALA A 235 -3.50 1.13 19.59
C ALA A 235 -4.05 -0.03 18.75
N ILE A 236 -3.24 -0.61 17.89
CA ILE A 236 -3.63 -1.78 17.08
C ILE A 236 -3.73 -3.00 18.00
N HIS A 237 -4.87 -3.69 17.95
CA HIS A 237 -5.09 -4.92 18.71
C HIS A 237 -5.68 -5.99 17.79
N ILE A 238 -5.13 -7.19 17.85
CA ILE A 238 -5.66 -8.37 17.18
C ILE A 238 -6.17 -9.34 18.25
N SER A 239 -7.47 -9.58 18.25
CA SER A 239 -8.09 -10.58 19.11
C SER A 239 -8.25 -11.90 18.37
N ASP A 240 -7.86 -12.99 19.02
CA ASP A 240 -8.17 -14.36 18.56
C ASP A 240 -9.33 -14.92 19.41
N LYS A 241 -10.42 -15.28 18.75
CA LYS A 241 -11.55 -15.99 19.37
C LYS A 241 -11.76 -17.30 18.62
N GLN A 242 -11.07 -18.35 19.07
CA GLN A 242 -11.18 -19.71 18.50
C GLN A 242 -10.80 -19.77 17.00
N GLY A 243 -9.69 -19.15 16.64
CA GLY A 243 -9.19 -19.10 15.27
C GLY A 243 -9.86 -18.04 14.39
N ILE A 244 -10.72 -17.18 14.97
CA ILE A 244 -11.30 -16.01 14.31
C ILE A 244 -10.51 -14.79 14.76
N TYR A 245 -9.73 -14.23 13.86
CA TYR A 245 -8.96 -13.02 14.11
C TYR A 245 -9.78 -11.78 13.82
N GLN A 246 -9.64 -10.75 14.64
CA GLN A 246 -10.34 -9.48 14.47
C GLN A 246 -9.40 -8.31 14.79
N LEU A 247 -9.20 -7.45 13.80
CA LEU A 247 -8.50 -6.17 13.97
C LEU A 247 -9.39 -5.17 14.70
N SER A 248 -8.82 -4.48 15.68
CA SER A 248 -9.48 -3.40 16.40
C SER A 248 -8.45 -2.35 16.82
N PHE A 249 -8.94 -1.18 17.22
CA PHE A 249 -8.11 -0.10 17.75
C PHE A 249 -8.57 0.26 19.16
N SER A 250 -7.62 0.48 20.04
CA SER A 250 -7.91 0.99 21.38
C SER A 250 -8.57 2.37 21.31
N ALA A 251 -9.57 2.60 22.16
CA ALA A 251 -10.20 3.91 22.29
C ALA A 251 -9.23 5.04 22.65
N LYS A 252 -8.02 4.72 23.14
CA LYS A 252 -6.98 5.71 23.45
C LYS A 252 -6.46 6.46 22.21
N ALA A 253 -6.59 5.87 21.02
CA ALA A 253 -6.19 6.51 19.76
C ALA A 253 -7.35 7.12 18.96
N LEU A 254 -8.52 7.28 19.57
CA LEU A 254 -9.69 7.83 18.87
C LEU A 254 -9.41 9.21 18.26
N ASN A 255 -8.72 10.08 18.96
CA ASN A 255 -8.38 11.42 18.46
C ASN A 255 -7.43 11.37 17.26
N GLU A 256 -6.47 10.45 17.26
CA GLU A 256 -5.53 10.24 16.15
C GLU A 256 -6.25 9.66 14.94
N ILE A 257 -7.17 8.72 15.14
CA ILE A 257 -8.01 8.15 14.07
C ILE A 257 -8.88 9.25 13.46
N GLU A 258 -9.55 10.06 14.28
CA GLU A 258 -10.32 11.23 13.80
C GLU A 258 -9.41 12.23 13.08
N GLY A 259 -8.20 12.46 13.56
CA GLY A 259 -7.19 13.29 12.92
C GLY A 259 -6.85 12.81 11.50
N VAL A 260 -6.56 11.53 11.33
CA VAL A 260 -6.30 10.90 10.03
C VAL A 260 -7.50 11.08 9.09
N LEU A 261 -8.71 10.78 9.56
CA LEU A 261 -9.93 10.90 8.75
C LEU A 261 -10.22 12.35 8.34
N ASN A 262 -9.98 13.30 9.25
CA ASN A 262 -10.13 14.73 8.96
C ASN A 262 -9.14 15.21 7.90
N ILE A 263 -7.89 14.74 7.93
CA ILE A 263 -6.89 15.07 6.92
C ILE A 263 -7.25 14.43 5.57
N LYS A 264 -7.62 13.15 5.54
CA LYS A 264 -8.11 12.48 4.33
C LYS A 264 -9.31 13.23 3.71
N ASN A 265 -10.24 13.70 4.54
CA ASN A 265 -11.38 14.48 4.09
C ASN A 265 -10.96 15.85 3.55
N PHE A 266 -10.06 16.56 4.24
CA PHE A 266 -9.52 17.82 3.78
C PHE A 266 -8.82 17.69 2.42
N GLN A 267 -7.96 16.69 2.25
CA GLN A 267 -7.28 16.41 1.00
C GLN A 267 -8.27 16.12 -0.13
N ASN A 268 -9.29 15.32 0.15
CA ASN A 268 -10.32 15.00 -0.82
C ASN A 268 -11.08 16.25 -1.28
N LEU A 269 -11.51 17.10 -0.35
CA LEU A 269 -12.30 18.28 -0.66
C LEU A 269 -11.49 19.41 -1.32
N TYR A 270 -10.29 19.67 -0.83
CA TYR A 270 -9.54 20.90 -1.18
C TYR A 270 -8.34 20.67 -2.09
N VAL A 271 -7.89 19.42 -2.25
CA VAL A 271 -6.73 19.07 -3.06
C VAL A 271 -7.14 18.23 -4.26
N PHE A 272 -7.67 17.05 -4.03
CA PHE A 272 -7.96 16.10 -5.11
C PHE A 272 -9.14 16.57 -5.98
N ASN A 273 -10.15 17.16 -5.40
CA ASN A 273 -11.30 17.73 -6.13
C ASN A 273 -11.14 19.20 -6.51
N HIS A 274 -9.93 19.78 -6.33
CA HIS A 274 -9.69 21.17 -6.72
C HIS A 274 -9.77 21.32 -8.25
N PRO A 275 -10.45 22.36 -8.78
CA PRO A 275 -10.62 22.56 -10.24
C PRO A 275 -9.32 22.67 -11.03
N SER A 276 -8.22 23.07 -10.40
CA SER A 276 -6.89 23.13 -11.00
C SER A 276 -6.17 21.77 -11.01
N ASN A 277 -6.77 20.72 -10.47
CA ASN A 277 -6.14 19.40 -10.46
C ASN A 277 -6.14 18.79 -11.88
N PRO A 278 -4.96 18.47 -12.47
CA PRO A 278 -4.86 17.93 -13.82
C PRO A 278 -5.63 16.61 -14.01
N GLN A 279 -5.76 15.79 -12.96
CA GLN A 279 -6.50 14.54 -13.01
C GLN A 279 -7.99 14.77 -13.29
N LEU A 280 -8.59 15.81 -12.69
CA LEU A 280 -9.97 16.20 -12.98
C LEU A 280 -10.11 16.86 -14.35
N SER A 281 -9.15 17.69 -14.74
CA SER A 281 -9.19 18.38 -16.04
C SER A 281 -9.00 17.43 -17.22
N SER A 282 -8.17 16.39 -17.09
CA SER A 282 -8.00 15.36 -18.10
C SER A 282 -9.24 14.48 -18.25
N SER A 283 -9.86 14.08 -17.16
CA SER A 283 -11.12 13.32 -17.17
C SER A 283 -12.27 14.13 -17.76
N ALA A 284 -12.37 15.42 -17.41
CA ALA A 284 -13.38 16.32 -17.96
C ALA A 284 -13.16 16.61 -19.46
N SER A 285 -11.89 16.72 -19.91
CA SER A 285 -11.55 16.93 -21.30
C SER A 285 -11.83 15.67 -22.16
N PHE A 286 -11.58 14.49 -21.60
CA PHE A 286 -11.88 13.21 -22.26
C PHE A 286 -13.39 12.98 -22.40
N LEU A 287 -14.16 13.30 -21.35
CA LEU A 287 -15.63 13.29 -21.42
C LEU A 287 -16.17 14.28 -22.46
N ARG A 288 -15.60 15.50 -22.55
CA ARG A 288 -15.97 16.48 -23.58
C ARG A 288 -15.65 15.99 -25.00
N LEU A 289 -14.49 15.37 -25.21
CA LEU A 289 -14.12 14.81 -26.52
C LEU A 289 -15.03 13.64 -26.93
N ASN A 290 -15.40 12.77 -26.03
CA ASN A 290 -16.32 11.66 -26.30
C ASN A 290 -17.77 12.13 -26.53
N VAL A 291 -18.23 13.17 -25.84
CA VAL A 291 -19.56 13.74 -26.08
C VAL A 291 -19.61 14.46 -27.42
N LEU A 292 -18.55 15.15 -27.82
CA LEU A 292 -18.48 15.81 -29.14
C LEU A 292 -18.34 14.81 -30.29
N SER A 293 -17.67 13.67 -30.09
CA SER A 293 -17.58 12.60 -31.10
C SER A 293 -18.87 11.77 -31.26
N SER A 294 -19.75 11.78 -30.28
CA SER A 294 -21.06 11.11 -30.34
C SER A 294 -22.19 12.01 -30.87
N LEU A 295 -21.89 13.30 -31.14
CA LEU A 295 -22.83 14.26 -31.70
C LEU A 295 -22.57 14.58 -33.17
N ASN A 296 -21.55 13.95 -33.80
CA ASN A 296 -21.28 13.93 -35.23
C ASN A 296 -21.54 12.52 -35.79
#